data_ba2fb391aaf2a3bf8695b0d282f0c669
#
_entry.id   ba2fb391aaf2a3bf8695b0d282f0c669
#
_cell.length_a   1.000
_cell.length_b   1.000
_cell.length_c   1.000
_cell.angle_alpha   90.00
_cell.angle_beta   90.00
_cell.angle_gamma   90.00
#
_symmetry.space_group_name_H-M   'P 1'
#
loop_
_entity.id
_entity.type
_entity.pdbx_description
1 polymer ?
#
loop_
_entity_poly.entity_id
_entity_poly.type
_entity_poly.pdbx_seq_one_letter_code
_entity_poly.pdbx_strand_id
1 'polypeptide(L)'
;KQAKVGLMSSAPHIHAAEGRDWHALLHTLAAGRPPVDRVHLPGYQENSPSNYLHGFNMVSMLTRAMLPSETEVYPELENFPFSLFSKSRRFTRFQLLSALPLDLAGITIDLYDLNGNGIVWEDGYQQMLHRTKPYLNALTRSGVFKEERLGVHVLYSPCSSYTLHTREGSSMEELYPQEAFFAGLLPAMGVPYAYTGSPELTGQIVAASGQVLRNWDAGTLARLFANNFVILNGDAAWTLCEMGLGRLAGIESVRWLRQNDGGYAYEQVTNGKTYCGRKNARASAIVSCSDALDVTYAQGAQVNEYTALYDSFRRRTAHGQAVVDGRVLVYPFGNFESSVSIPPMLLNSMRQAVLHDVLRTAGAPFPLVCGAPYLEPYCFVQDGGLDVYLVNGSTDDADAVELAFSAGTAPESAEVWRSYVEQAAPQAAVCEAVGTGVRVPVDVPSMEAVLLRMPAPGAEGETPA
;
A
#
# COMPACT_ATOMS: atom_id res chain seq x y z
N LYS A 1 0.21 12.37 39.90
CA LYS A 1 0.37 11.54 38.67
C LYS A 1 0.58 12.52 37.52
N GLN A 2 1.68 12.39 36.81
CA GLN A 2 1.93 13.21 35.62
C GLN A 2 1.23 12.56 34.44
N ALA A 3 0.32 13.27 33.76
CA ALA A 3 -0.34 12.78 32.54
C ALA A 3 0.64 12.76 31.37
N LYS A 4 0.49 11.80 30.44
CA LYS A 4 1.07 11.87 29.12
C LYS A 4 0.24 12.81 28.25
N VAL A 5 0.90 13.66 27.47
CA VAL A 5 0.26 14.52 26.48
C VAL A 5 0.55 13.93 25.10
N GLY A 6 -0.48 13.72 24.29
CA GLY A 6 -0.37 13.21 22.94
C GLY A 6 -0.96 14.16 21.92
N LEU A 7 -0.71 13.87 20.65
CA LEU A 7 -1.31 14.56 19.52
C LEU A 7 -2.48 13.74 18.97
N MET A 8 -3.46 14.42 18.42
CA MET A 8 -4.48 13.82 17.54
C MET A 8 -4.16 14.26 16.12
N SER A 9 -3.86 13.30 15.27
CA SER A 9 -3.55 13.56 13.87
C SER A 9 -4.72 13.19 12.95
N SER A 10 -4.87 13.95 11.88
CA SER A 10 -5.83 13.66 10.81
C SER A 10 -5.07 13.23 9.53
N ALA A 11 -5.41 13.77 8.38
CA ALA A 11 -4.79 13.41 7.12
C ALA A 11 -3.38 14.02 6.96
N PRO A 12 -2.34 13.21 6.71
CA PRO A 12 -0.94 13.68 6.70
C PRO A 12 -0.66 14.71 5.61
N HIS A 13 -1.35 14.66 4.46
CA HIS A 13 -1.19 15.64 3.39
C HIS A 13 -1.65 17.04 3.80
N ILE A 14 -2.70 17.17 4.61
CA ILE A 14 -3.16 18.45 5.16
C ILE A 14 -2.09 19.00 6.11
N HIS A 15 -1.57 18.15 6.98
CA HIS A 15 -0.54 18.55 7.95
C HIS A 15 0.79 18.92 7.29
N ALA A 16 1.13 18.28 6.16
CA ALA A 16 2.27 18.68 5.35
C ALA A 16 2.09 20.10 4.78
N ALA A 17 0.90 20.41 4.23
CA ALA A 17 0.57 21.75 3.73
C ALA A 17 0.54 22.83 4.83
N GLU A 18 0.21 22.45 6.06
CA GLU A 18 0.28 23.32 7.25
C GLU A 18 1.72 23.53 7.73
N GLY A 19 2.71 22.83 7.19
CA GLY A 19 4.11 22.95 7.57
C GLY A 19 4.46 22.24 8.88
N ARG A 20 3.82 21.12 9.19
CA ARG A 20 4.04 20.39 10.43
C ARG A 20 5.40 19.69 10.45
N ASP A 21 6.22 20.00 11.45
CA ASP A 21 7.36 19.20 11.85
C ASP A 21 6.92 18.17 12.89
N TRP A 22 6.69 16.94 12.44
CA TRP A 22 6.17 15.86 13.27
C TRP A 22 7.10 15.52 14.43
N HIS A 23 8.40 15.42 14.17
CA HIS A 23 9.39 15.04 15.18
C HIS A 23 9.54 16.14 16.25
N ALA A 24 9.74 17.39 15.84
CA ALA A 24 9.89 18.50 16.77
C ALA A 24 8.62 18.70 17.63
N LEU A 25 7.44 18.61 17.00
CA LEU A 25 6.15 18.76 17.70
C LEU A 25 5.96 17.66 18.75
N LEU A 26 6.08 16.39 18.34
CA LEU A 26 5.83 15.26 19.22
C LEU A 26 6.83 15.15 20.36
N HIS A 27 8.13 15.37 20.11
CA HIS A 27 9.14 15.40 21.18
C HIS A 27 8.93 16.57 22.16
N THR A 28 8.46 17.71 21.66
CA THR A 28 8.10 18.85 22.54
C THR A 28 6.95 18.51 23.45
N LEU A 29 5.88 17.91 22.92
CA LEU A 29 4.72 17.48 23.70
C LEU A 29 5.07 16.37 24.69
N ALA A 30 5.94 15.45 24.29
CA ALA A 30 6.34 14.30 25.10
C ALA A 30 7.20 14.68 26.31
N ALA A 31 7.88 15.82 26.27
CA ALA A 31 8.73 16.32 27.37
C ALA A 31 9.72 15.27 27.91
N GLY A 32 10.44 14.57 27.02
CA GLY A 32 11.44 13.56 27.35
C GLY A 32 10.86 12.15 27.64
N ARG A 33 9.59 11.90 27.36
CA ARG A 33 8.95 10.58 27.39
C ARG A 33 8.75 10.07 25.97
N PRO A 34 8.33 8.78 25.79
CA PRO A 34 7.84 8.34 24.49
C PRO A 34 6.68 9.21 24.02
N PRO A 35 6.70 9.72 22.78
CA PRO A 35 5.60 10.44 22.20
C PRO A 35 4.32 9.60 22.15
N VAL A 36 3.18 10.26 22.08
CA VAL A 36 1.85 9.61 21.94
C VAL A 36 1.12 10.26 20.78
N ASP A 37 0.59 9.45 19.88
CA ASP A 37 -0.26 9.92 18.79
C ASP A 37 -1.54 9.09 18.64
N ARG A 38 -2.67 9.80 18.47
CA ARG A 38 -3.94 9.23 18.08
C ARG A 38 -4.09 9.33 16.56
N VAL A 39 -3.58 8.32 15.87
CA VAL A 39 -3.65 8.23 14.41
C VAL A 39 -5.09 8.12 13.94
N HIS A 40 -5.46 8.91 12.94
CA HIS A 40 -6.78 8.83 12.32
C HIS A 40 -6.96 7.50 11.57
N LEU A 41 -8.07 6.80 11.85
CA LEU A 41 -8.55 5.71 11.01
C LEU A 41 -9.66 6.26 10.10
N PRO A 42 -9.57 6.13 8.78
CA PRO A 42 -10.64 6.57 7.88
C PRO A 42 -11.93 5.79 8.12
N GLY A 43 -13.07 6.35 7.71
CA GLY A 43 -14.34 5.63 7.73
C GLY A 43 -15.08 5.72 9.07
N TYR A 44 -15.54 6.91 9.46
CA TYR A 44 -16.51 7.09 10.54
C TYR A 44 -17.85 6.40 10.25
N GLN A 45 -18.20 6.28 8.98
CA GLN A 45 -19.34 5.52 8.48
C GLN A 45 -18.85 4.33 7.66
N GLU A 46 -19.70 3.32 7.50
CA GLU A 46 -19.41 2.17 6.66
C GLU A 46 -19.34 2.59 5.19
N ASN A 47 -18.29 2.12 4.53
CA ASN A 47 -18.12 2.21 3.09
C ASN A 47 -17.67 0.85 2.56
N SER A 48 -17.23 0.74 1.30
CA SER A 48 -16.67 -0.54 0.85
C SER A 48 -15.38 -0.86 1.61
N PRO A 49 -15.14 -2.11 2.02
CA PRO A 49 -13.92 -2.50 2.71
C PRO A 49 -12.65 -2.15 1.92
N SER A 50 -12.69 -2.25 0.59
CA SER A 50 -11.59 -1.85 -0.29
C SER A 50 -11.30 -0.35 -0.23
N ASN A 51 -12.32 0.51 -0.22
CA ASN A 51 -12.13 1.96 -0.07
C ASN A 51 -11.57 2.31 1.32
N TYR A 52 -11.99 1.59 2.35
CA TYR A 52 -11.43 1.78 3.68
C TYR A 52 -9.95 1.44 3.72
N LEU A 53 -9.53 0.26 3.22
CA LEU A 53 -8.12 -0.12 3.20
C LEU A 53 -7.28 0.83 2.34
N HIS A 54 -7.81 1.28 1.21
CA HIS A 54 -7.17 2.30 0.40
C HIS A 54 -6.87 3.57 1.23
N GLY A 55 -7.89 4.12 1.89
CA GLY A 55 -7.72 5.28 2.78
C GLY A 55 -6.79 4.99 3.97
N PHE A 56 -6.88 3.80 4.57
CA PHE A 56 -6.01 3.36 5.65
C PHE A 56 -4.52 3.37 5.23
N ASN A 57 -4.20 2.82 4.07
CA ASN A 57 -2.83 2.80 3.55
C ASN A 57 -2.30 4.21 3.23
N MET A 58 -3.15 5.08 2.67
CA MET A 58 -2.75 6.44 2.27
C MET A 58 -2.72 7.42 3.45
N VAL A 59 -3.51 7.22 4.49
CA VAL A 59 -3.65 8.15 5.61
C VAL A 59 -2.99 7.59 6.87
N SER A 60 -3.50 6.47 7.38
CA SER A 60 -3.07 5.95 8.69
C SER A 60 -1.64 5.43 8.64
N MET A 61 -1.30 4.65 7.61
CA MET A 61 0.04 4.09 7.44
C MET A 61 1.08 5.17 7.11
N LEU A 62 0.72 6.19 6.31
CA LEU A 62 1.61 7.32 6.04
C LEU A 62 1.82 8.17 7.30
N THR A 63 0.76 8.42 8.08
CA THR A 63 0.92 9.09 9.38
C THR A 63 1.89 8.32 10.26
N ARG A 64 1.71 6.99 10.40
CA ARG A 64 2.63 6.15 11.20
C ARG A 64 4.09 6.28 10.74
N ALA A 65 4.32 6.36 9.43
CA ALA A 65 5.66 6.51 8.88
C ALA A 65 6.30 7.89 9.17
N MET A 66 5.48 8.93 9.35
CA MET A 66 5.94 10.29 9.68
C MET A 66 6.20 10.49 11.19
N LEU A 67 5.71 9.59 12.04
CA LEU A 67 5.91 9.66 13.48
C LEU A 67 7.32 9.20 13.87
N PRO A 68 7.92 9.71 14.98
CA PRO A 68 9.10 9.09 15.59
C PRO A 68 8.86 7.59 15.85
N SER A 69 9.88 6.76 15.67
CA SER A 69 9.75 5.30 15.76
C SER A 69 9.24 4.81 17.12
N GLU A 70 9.63 5.51 18.20
CA GLU A 70 9.26 5.23 19.59
C GLU A 70 7.87 5.73 19.98
N THR A 71 7.10 6.30 19.06
CA THR A 71 5.75 6.83 19.34
C THR A 71 4.78 5.71 19.72
N GLU A 72 4.14 5.85 20.87
CA GLU A 72 3.02 5.00 21.27
C GLU A 72 1.78 5.39 20.43
N VAL A 73 1.30 4.46 19.62
CA VAL A 73 0.21 4.69 18.66
C VAL A 73 -1.11 4.18 19.21
N TYR A 74 -2.11 5.07 19.28
CA TYR A 74 -3.48 4.78 19.71
C TYR A 74 -4.47 5.23 18.63
N PRO A 75 -4.72 4.43 17.58
CA PRO A 75 -5.62 4.85 16.50
C PRO A 75 -7.00 5.18 17.00
N GLU A 76 -7.66 6.14 16.33
CA GLU A 76 -9.03 6.52 16.56
C GLU A 76 -9.99 5.65 15.79
N LEU A 77 -10.79 4.86 16.49
CA LEU A 77 -11.92 4.14 15.92
C LEU A 77 -13.22 4.81 16.41
N GLU A 78 -13.90 5.47 15.50
CA GLU A 78 -15.13 6.20 15.79
C GLU A 78 -16.27 5.74 14.86
N ASN A 79 -17.47 5.61 15.40
CA ASN A 79 -18.68 5.23 14.68
C ASN A 79 -19.69 6.38 14.62
N PHE A 80 -19.31 7.50 14.00
CA PHE A 80 -20.23 8.63 13.84
C PHE A 80 -21.26 8.36 12.73
N PRO A 81 -22.55 8.64 12.94
CA PRO A 81 -23.23 9.21 14.11
C PRO A 81 -23.70 8.20 15.19
N PHE A 82 -22.88 7.21 15.52
CA PHE A 82 -23.09 6.26 16.63
C PHE A 82 -24.32 5.36 16.47
N SER A 83 -24.54 4.84 15.26
CA SER A 83 -25.69 4.00 14.93
C SER A 83 -25.27 2.77 14.13
N LEU A 84 -25.88 1.62 14.40
CA LEU A 84 -25.72 0.41 13.59
C LEU A 84 -26.24 0.57 12.14
N PHE A 85 -27.03 1.60 11.86
CA PHE A 85 -27.46 1.96 10.50
C PHE A 85 -26.37 2.68 9.72
N SER A 86 -25.41 3.31 10.40
CA SER A 86 -24.28 4.00 9.76
C SER A 86 -23.03 3.13 9.64
N LYS A 87 -22.79 2.24 10.62
CA LYS A 87 -21.65 1.32 10.60
C LYS A 87 -21.99 0.02 11.35
N SER A 88 -21.80 -1.11 10.67
CA SER A 88 -22.02 -2.44 11.22
C SER A 88 -20.93 -2.84 12.23
N ARG A 89 -21.25 -3.77 13.13
CA ARG A 89 -20.27 -4.41 14.02
C ARG A 89 -19.17 -5.15 13.23
N ARG A 90 -19.52 -5.71 12.08
CA ARG A 90 -18.57 -6.41 11.21
C ARG A 90 -17.54 -5.43 10.65
N PHE A 91 -17.98 -4.27 10.16
CA PHE A 91 -17.09 -3.25 9.65
C PHE A 91 -16.23 -2.64 10.77
N THR A 92 -16.80 -2.38 11.95
CA THR A 92 -16.04 -1.95 13.13
C THR A 92 -14.94 -2.95 13.51
N ARG A 93 -15.27 -4.26 13.50
CA ARG A 93 -14.29 -5.31 13.73
C ARG A 93 -13.20 -5.35 12.65
N PHE A 94 -13.58 -5.16 11.39
CA PHE A 94 -12.64 -5.08 10.28
C PHE A 94 -11.63 -3.93 10.45
N GLN A 95 -12.08 -2.77 10.94
CA GLN A 95 -11.18 -1.67 11.28
C GLN A 95 -10.19 -2.02 12.40
N LEU A 96 -10.62 -2.78 13.41
CA LEU A 96 -9.72 -3.28 14.46
C LEU A 96 -8.63 -4.22 13.90
N LEU A 97 -9.01 -5.12 13.00
CA LEU A 97 -8.06 -6.06 12.37
C LEU A 97 -7.07 -5.33 11.47
N SER A 98 -7.56 -4.44 10.61
CA SER A 98 -6.72 -3.69 9.68
C SER A 98 -5.79 -2.68 10.35
N ALA A 99 -6.06 -2.29 11.61
CA ALA A 99 -5.19 -1.37 12.35
C ALA A 99 -3.91 -2.02 12.91
N LEU A 100 -3.85 -3.35 13.04
CA LEU A 100 -2.70 -4.06 13.64
C LEU A 100 -1.34 -3.70 13.01
N PRO A 101 -1.20 -3.54 11.68
CA PRO A 101 0.08 -3.16 11.06
C PRO A 101 0.64 -1.80 11.49
N LEU A 102 -0.09 -0.99 12.25
CA LEU A 102 0.41 0.28 12.81
C LEU A 102 1.36 0.10 14.02
N ASP A 103 1.55 -1.11 14.51
CA ASP A 103 2.27 -1.40 15.77
C ASP A 103 1.63 -0.67 16.96
N LEU A 104 0.49 -1.16 17.39
CA LEU A 104 -0.40 -0.49 18.34
C LEU A 104 0.09 -0.58 19.79
N ALA A 105 0.07 0.55 20.51
CA ALA A 105 0.11 0.57 21.98
C ALA A 105 -1.30 0.32 22.58
N GLY A 106 -2.35 0.69 21.84
CA GLY A 106 -3.75 0.51 22.19
C GLY A 106 -4.65 1.08 21.11
N ILE A 107 -5.95 1.12 21.33
CA ILE A 107 -6.93 1.72 20.41
C ILE A 107 -7.86 2.61 21.21
N THR A 108 -8.09 3.84 20.76
CA THR A 108 -9.15 4.70 21.29
C THR A 108 -10.44 4.39 20.53
N ILE A 109 -11.51 4.10 21.28
CA ILE A 109 -12.76 3.61 20.72
C ILE A 109 -13.91 4.51 21.16
N ASP A 110 -14.65 5.03 20.18
CA ASP A 110 -15.89 5.78 20.37
C ASP A 110 -17.00 5.14 19.52
N LEU A 111 -17.80 4.29 20.19
CA LEU A 111 -18.82 3.46 19.54
C LEU A 111 -20.25 3.87 19.91
N TYR A 112 -20.43 4.70 20.93
CA TYR A 112 -21.72 4.99 21.52
C TYR A 112 -22.02 6.48 21.48
N ASP A 113 -23.31 6.82 21.37
CA ASP A 113 -23.71 8.21 21.34
C ASP A 113 -23.36 8.94 22.66
N LEU A 114 -23.08 10.22 22.54
CA LEU A 114 -22.70 11.08 23.68
C LEU A 114 -23.91 11.61 24.46
N ASN A 115 -25.14 11.23 24.10
CA ASN A 115 -26.37 11.77 24.68
C ASN A 115 -26.86 11.01 25.93
N GLY A 116 -26.02 10.12 26.46
CA GLY A 116 -26.30 9.44 27.73
C GLY A 116 -27.25 8.24 27.65
N ASN A 117 -27.56 7.75 26.46
CA ASN A 117 -28.35 6.52 26.28
C ASN A 117 -27.63 5.26 26.78
N GLY A 118 -26.32 5.35 26.94
CA GLY A 118 -25.47 4.27 27.41
C GLY A 118 -25.35 3.10 26.44
N ILE A 119 -24.46 2.18 26.79
CA ILE A 119 -24.10 1.02 25.96
C ILE A 119 -25.20 -0.05 25.82
N VAL A 120 -26.27 0.09 26.61
CA VAL A 120 -27.39 -0.88 26.66
C VAL A 120 -28.19 -0.94 25.36
N TRP A 121 -28.13 0.13 24.55
CA TRP A 121 -28.86 0.23 23.28
C TRP A 121 -28.13 -0.40 22.09
N GLU A 122 -26.82 -0.59 22.20
CA GLU A 122 -25.98 -1.11 21.12
C GLU A 122 -25.59 -2.57 21.37
N ASP A 123 -26.61 -3.40 21.38
CA ASP A 123 -26.43 -4.84 21.57
C ASP A 123 -25.42 -5.43 20.56
N GLY A 124 -24.47 -6.16 21.11
CA GLY A 124 -23.50 -6.93 20.33
C GLY A 124 -22.13 -6.28 20.14
N TYR A 125 -21.89 -5.00 20.44
CA TYR A 125 -20.52 -4.44 20.46
C TYR A 125 -19.66 -5.10 21.54
N GLN A 126 -20.19 -5.31 22.74
CA GLN A 126 -19.50 -6.05 23.82
C GLN A 126 -19.09 -7.44 23.35
N GLN A 127 -20.01 -8.17 22.71
CA GLN A 127 -19.74 -9.53 22.24
C GLN A 127 -18.72 -9.52 21.10
N MET A 128 -18.81 -8.57 20.17
CA MET A 128 -17.84 -8.41 19.07
C MET A 128 -16.45 -8.12 19.63
N LEU A 129 -16.30 -7.18 20.56
CA LEU A 129 -15.02 -6.86 21.20
C LEU A 129 -14.48 -8.03 22.00
N HIS A 130 -15.33 -8.73 22.76
CA HIS A 130 -14.94 -9.92 23.52
C HIS A 130 -14.36 -11.02 22.62
N ARG A 131 -14.99 -11.28 21.47
CA ARG A 131 -14.53 -12.29 20.51
C ARG A 131 -13.29 -11.87 19.75
N THR A 132 -13.11 -10.57 19.45
CA THR A 132 -11.99 -10.06 18.67
C THR A 132 -10.72 -9.90 19.51
N LYS A 133 -10.84 -9.49 20.77
CA LYS A 133 -9.72 -9.17 21.67
C LYS A 133 -8.68 -10.29 21.82
N PRO A 134 -9.03 -11.60 21.94
CA PRO A 134 -8.03 -12.67 22.03
C PRO A 134 -7.07 -12.69 20.85
N TYR A 135 -7.58 -12.54 19.61
CA TYR A 135 -6.78 -12.50 18.40
C TYR A 135 -5.87 -11.26 18.36
N LEU A 136 -6.42 -10.07 18.62
CA LEU A 136 -5.64 -8.82 18.67
C LEU A 136 -4.51 -8.93 19.69
N ASN A 137 -4.81 -9.42 20.90
CA ASN A 137 -3.82 -9.60 21.97
C ASN A 137 -2.75 -10.62 21.62
N ALA A 138 -3.11 -11.73 20.96
CA ALA A 138 -2.16 -12.75 20.54
C ALA A 138 -1.17 -12.19 19.55
N LEU A 139 -1.63 -11.52 18.50
CA LEU A 139 -0.76 -10.93 17.48
C LEU A 139 0.07 -9.75 18.00
N THR A 140 -0.50 -8.90 18.86
CA THR A 140 0.28 -7.80 19.47
C THR A 140 1.40 -8.34 20.36
N ARG A 141 1.13 -9.42 21.13
CA ARG A 141 2.14 -10.05 21.99
C ARG A 141 3.22 -10.80 21.22
N SER A 142 2.91 -11.32 20.03
CA SER A 142 3.90 -11.98 19.17
C SER A 142 5.00 -11.04 18.69
N GLY A 143 4.74 -9.71 18.73
CA GLY A 143 5.70 -8.70 18.31
C GLY A 143 5.83 -8.53 16.79
N VAL A 144 5.11 -9.32 15.97
CA VAL A 144 5.24 -9.33 14.51
C VAL A 144 5.19 -7.94 13.86
N PHE A 145 4.36 -7.05 14.37
CA PHE A 145 4.20 -5.71 13.78
C PHE A 145 5.31 -4.71 14.16
N LYS A 146 6.25 -5.12 15.02
CA LYS A 146 7.46 -4.34 15.39
C LYS A 146 8.64 -4.64 14.50
N GLU A 147 8.57 -5.75 13.77
CA GLU A 147 9.64 -6.22 12.91
C GLU A 147 9.76 -5.38 11.63
N GLU A 148 10.90 -5.53 10.94
CA GLU A 148 11.14 -4.85 9.68
C GLU A 148 10.11 -5.26 8.63
N ARG A 149 9.50 -4.26 7.98
CA ARG A 149 8.54 -4.48 6.90
C ARG A 149 9.24 -4.72 5.59
N LEU A 150 8.82 -5.80 4.92
CA LEU A 150 9.22 -6.10 3.55
C LEU A 150 8.20 -5.59 2.55
N GLY A 151 8.67 -5.10 1.42
CA GLY A 151 7.82 -4.69 0.31
C GLY A 151 8.50 -3.67 -0.58
N VAL A 152 7.72 -3.10 -1.49
CA VAL A 152 8.16 -1.96 -2.29
C VAL A 152 8.32 -0.75 -1.38
N HIS A 153 9.49 -0.12 -1.40
CA HIS A 153 9.75 1.10 -0.63
C HIS A 153 9.08 2.30 -1.29
N VAL A 154 7.98 2.77 -0.72
CA VAL A 154 7.25 3.95 -1.21
C VAL A 154 7.86 5.20 -0.60
N LEU A 155 8.47 6.03 -1.45
CA LEU A 155 9.11 7.28 -1.02
C LEU A 155 8.08 8.31 -0.56
N TYR A 156 8.36 8.96 0.56
CA TYR A 156 7.64 10.12 1.04
C TYR A 156 8.60 11.16 1.62
N SER A 157 8.15 12.39 1.82
CA SER A 157 8.88 13.39 2.59
C SER A 157 7.93 14.25 3.42
N PRO A 158 8.20 14.45 4.71
CA PRO A 158 7.42 15.38 5.53
C PRO A 158 7.56 16.83 5.05
N CYS A 159 8.54 17.11 4.19
CA CYS A 159 8.82 18.44 3.65
C CYS A 159 8.28 18.66 2.23
N SER A 160 7.55 17.72 1.65
CA SER A 160 7.14 17.80 0.24
C SER A 160 6.33 19.04 -0.12
N SER A 161 5.50 19.54 0.80
CA SER A 161 4.74 20.78 0.55
C SER A 161 5.61 22.03 0.39
N TYR A 162 6.89 22.00 0.81
CA TYR A 162 7.83 23.10 0.59
C TYR A 162 8.56 23.05 -0.75
N THR A 163 8.57 21.88 -1.40
CA THR A 163 9.35 21.61 -2.61
C THR A 163 8.50 21.41 -3.85
N LEU A 164 7.24 21.06 -3.70
CA LEU A 164 6.33 20.87 -4.83
C LEU A 164 6.05 22.19 -5.53
N HIS A 165 5.75 22.10 -6.83
CA HIS A 165 5.30 23.22 -7.64
C HIS A 165 3.78 23.16 -7.80
N THR A 166 3.09 24.22 -7.42
CA THR A 166 1.65 24.38 -7.67
C THR A 166 1.39 24.61 -9.15
N ARG A 167 0.22 24.23 -9.63
CA ARG A 167 -0.18 24.45 -11.04
C ARG A 167 -0.64 25.89 -11.26
N GLU A 168 -1.59 26.34 -10.45
CA GLU A 168 -2.23 27.65 -10.56
C GLU A 168 -2.00 28.51 -9.32
N GLY A 169 -1.69 27.91 -8.18
CA GLY A 169 -1.52 28.60 -6.90
C GLY A 169 -2.82 29.18 -6.36
N SER A 170 -3.96 28.60 -6.75
CA SER A 170 -5.29 29.12 -6.43
C SER A 170 -5.99 28.36 -5.29
N SER A 171 -5.49 27.19 -4.92
CA SER A 171 -6.06 26.33 -3.87
C SER A 171 -4.99 25.78 -2.94
N MET A 172 -5.30 25.68 -1.65
CA MET A 172 -4.44 24.98 -0.66
C MET A 172 -4.26 23.49 -0.99
N GLU A 173 -5.19 22.89 -1.71
CA GLU A 173 -5.10 21.48 -2.11
C GLU A 173 -3.94 21.23 -3.08
N GLU A 174 -3.50 22.24 -3.80
CA GLU A 174 -2.30 22.15 -4.64
C GLU A 174 -1.00 21.94 -3.85
N LEU A 175 -1.03 22.22 -2.52
CA LEU A 175 0.07 21.96 -1.60
C LEU A 175 0.04 20.55 -1.01
N TYR A 176 -0.96 19.74 -1.35
CA TYR A 176 -1.07 18.37 -0.83
C TYR A 176 -0.14 17.44 -1.61
N PRO A 177 0.85 16.80 -0.92
CA PRO A 177 1.71 15.82 -1.57
C PRO A 177 0.93 14.60 -2.07
N GLN A 178 1.27 14.12 -3.27
CA GLN A 178 0.64 12.97 -3.92
C GLN A 178 1.53 11.71 -3.83
N GLU A 179 2.22 11.54 -2.72
CA GLU A 179 3.24 10.50 -2.53
C GLU A 179 2.66 9.13 -2.19
N ALA A 180 1.40 9.08 -1.74
CA ALA A 180 0.74 7.86 -1.32
C ALA A 180 0.14 7.02 -2.47
N PHE A 181 0.30 7.43 -3.74
CA PHE A 181 -0.28 6.75 -4.90
C PHE A 181 0.00 5.24 -4.91
N PHE A 182 1.27 4.86 -4.75
CA PHE A 182 1.63 3.45 -4.77
C PHE A 182 1.21 2.71 -3.50
N ALA A 183 1.15 3.35 -2.34
CA ALA A 183 0.63 2.73 -1.12
C ALA A 183 -0.88 2.43 -1.20
N GLY A 184 -1.63 3.17 -2.00
CA GLY A 184 -3.01 2.82 -2.31
C GLY A 184 -3.16 1.76 -3.40
N LEU A 185 -2.23 1.70 -4.38
CA LEU A 185 -2.31 0.81 -5.53
C LEU A 185 -1.76 -0.61 -5.25
N LEU A 186 -0.55 -0.68 -4.68
CA LEU A 186 0.21 -1.91 -4.56
C LEU A 186 -0.49 -2.96 -3.70
N PRO A 187 -0.96 -2.65 -2.46
CA PRO A 187 -1.57 -3.67 -1.62
C PRO A 187 -2.87 -4.20 -2.20
N ALA A 188 -3.69 -3.36 -2.85
CA ALA A 188 -4.90 -3.79 -3.55
C ALA A 188 -4.62 -4.79 -4.69
N MET A 189 -3.40 -4.76 -5.26
CA MET A 189 -2.88 -5.72 -6.24
C MET A 189 -2.08 -6.87 -5.62
N GLY A 190 -2.13 -7.05 -4.31
CA GLY A 190 -1.42 -8.13 -3.63
C GLY A 190 0.10 -7.93 -3.52
N VAL A 191 0.57 -6.69 -3.59
CA VAL A 191 2.00 -6.34 -3.47
C VAL A 191 2.26 -5.66 -2.14
N PRO A 192 3.11 -6.22 -1.26
CA PRO A 192 3.46 -5.57 0.00
C PRO A 192 4.28 -4.31 -0.24
N TYR A 193 4.16 -3.36 0.67
CA TYR A 193 4.92 -2.11 0.63
C TYR A 193 5.35 -1.65 2.02
N ALA A 194 6.34 -0.77 2.05
CA ALA A 194 6.76 -0.03 3.24
C ALA A 194 7.02 1.43 2.85
N TYR A 195 6.60 2.38 3.67
CA TYR A 195 6.98 3.77 3.46
C TYR A 195 8.43 4.00 3.86
N THR A 196 9.14 4.84 3.12
CA THR A 196 10.50 5.30 3.46
C THR A 196 10.69 6.78 3.20
N GLY A 197 11.25 7.48 4.17
CA GLY A 197 11.64 8.90 4.05
C GLY A 197 13.07 9.11 3.54
N SER A 198 13.85 8.03 3.34
CA SER A 198 15.24 8.10 2.88
C SER A 198 15.39 7.58 1.46
N PRO A 199 16.04 8.31 0.54
CA PRO A 199 16.40 7.85 -0.78
C PRO A 199 17.71 7.03 -0.80
N GLU A 200 18.43 6.94 0.31
CA GLU A 200 19.71 6.24 0.43
C GLU A 200 19.49 4.72 0.58
N LEU A 201 18.97 4.11 -0.48
CA LEU A 201 18.67 2.69 -0.58
C LEU A 201 19.59 2.01 -1.61
N THR A 202 19.85 0.72 -1.41
CA THR A 202 20.66 -0.08 -2.33
C THR A 202 20.08 -1.49 -2.46
N GLY A 203 19.91 -1.95 -3.71
CA GLY A 203 19.39 -3.28 -4.00
C GLY A 203 17.88 -3.44 -3.69
N GLN A 204 17.15 -2.33 -3.58
CA GLN A 204 15.74 -2.33 -3.23
C GLN A 204 14.84 -2.06 -4.43
N ILE A 205 13.55 -2.34 -4.28
CA ILE A 205 12.50 -1.89 -5.19
C ILE A 205 11.86 -0.66 -4.58
N VAL A 206 11.95 0.47 -5.28
CA VAL A 206 11.56 1.78 -4.78
C VAL A 206 10.48 2.37 -5.68
N ALA A 207 9.43 2.92 -5.10
CA ALA A 207 8.35 3.58 -5.83
C ALA A 207 8.29 5.07 -5.48
N ALA A 208 8.27 5.92 -6.50
CA ALA A 208 8.12 7.36 -6.39
C ALA A 208 6.88 7.83 -7.14
N SER A 209 6.09 8.68 -6.50
CA SER A 209 4.87 9.25 -7.07
C SER A 209 4.75 10.74 -6.78
N GLY A 210 3.91 11.43 -7.55
CA GLY A 210 3.74 12.87 -7.41
C GLY A 210 5.05 13.64 -7.66
N GLN A 211 5.32 14.57 -6.79
CA GLN A 211 6.52 15.43 -6.87
C GLN A 211 7.59 15.10 -5.81
N VAL A 212 7.52 13.91 -5.19
CA VAL A 212 8.42 13.52 -4.09
C VAL A 212 9.92 13.68 -4.43
N LEU A 213 10.29 13.46 -5.69
CA LEU A 213 11.68 13.54 -6.14
C LEU A 213 12.29 14.94 -6.01
N ARG A 214 11.49 16.01 -5.91
CA ARG A 214 11.98 17.38 -5.69
C ARG A 214 12.60 17.59 -4.33
N ASN A 215 12.43 16.66 -3.40
CA ASN A 215 13.01 16.77 -2.05
C ASN A 215 14.53 16.48 -2.02
N TRP A 216 15.11 15.96 -3.11
CA TRP A 216 16.51 15.53 -3.13
C TRP A 216 17.29 16.12 -4.30
N ASP A 217 18.58 16.32 -4.10
CA ASP A 217 19.49 16.82 -5.12
C ASP A 217 19.78 15.78 -6.22
N ALA A 218 20.30 16.24 -7.36
CA ALA A 218 20.58 15.41 -8.52
C ALA A 218 21.57 14.26 -8.24
N GLY A 219 22.54 14.46 -7.34
CA GLY A 219 23.53 13.42 -6.98
C GLY A 219 22.88 12.29 -6.17
N THR A 220 22.02 12.64 -5.24
CA THR A 220 21.24 11.68 -4.44
C THR A 220 20.28 10.88 -5.34
N LEU A 221 19.57 11.54 -6.24
CA LEU A 221 18.71 10.87 -7.21
C LEU A 221 19.50 9.97 -8.16
N ALA A 222 20.66 10.41 -8.63
CA ALA A 222 21.51 9.57 -9.47
C ALA A 222 21.93 8.26 -8.77
N ARG A 223 22.26 8.31 -7.47
CA ARG A 223 22.56 7.10 -6.68
C ARG A 223 21.33 6.22 -6.50
N LEU A 224 20.17 6.81 -6.21
CA LEU A 224 18.90 6.07 -6.09
C LEU A 224 18.61 5.25 -7.34
N PHE A 225 18.66 5.88 -8.52
CA PHE A 225 18.40 5.23 -9.81
C PHE A 225 19.48 4.23 -10.23
N ALA A 226 20.75 4.47 -9.85
CA ALA A 226 21.84 3.57 -10.17
C ALA A 226 21.80 2.27 -9.37
N ASN A 227 21.35 2.33 -8.12
CA ASN A 227 21.51 1.24 -7.15
C ASN A 227 20.23 0.45 -6.89
N ASN A 228 19.08 0.84 -7.46
CA ASN A 228 17.79 0.25 -7.16
C ASN A 228 16.96 -0.03 -8.41
N PHE A 229 15.92 -0.83 -8.26
CA PHE A 229 14.83 -0.89 -9.22
C PHE A 229 13.80 0.18 -8.86
N VAL A 230 13.56 1.16 -9.75
CA VAL A 230 12.71 2.31 -9.45
C VAL A 230 11.39 2.24 -10.23
N ILE A 231 10.28 2.45 -9.55
CA ILE A 231 8.94 2.54 -10.15
C ILE A 231 8.50 4.00 -10.11
N LEU A 232 8.15 4.56 -11.26
CA LEU A 232 7.65 5.92 -11.39
C LEU A 232 6.20 5.89 -11.86
N ASN A 233 5.31 6.64 -11.19
CA ASN A 233 4.03 6.97 -11.81
C ASN A 233 4.21 8.11 -12.84
N GLY A 234 3.14 8.45 -13.57
CA GLY A 234 3.21 9.50 -14.59
C GLY A 234 3.66 10.85 -14.03
N ASP A 235 3.17 11.23 -12.84
CA ASP A 235 3.55 12.51 -12.21
C ASP A 235 5.03 12.54 -11.80
N ALA A 236 5.56 11.44 -11.26
CA ALA A 236 6.97 11.37 -10.88
C ALA A 236 7.90 11.38 -12.10
N ALA A 237 7.52 10.68 -13.19
CA ALA A 237 8.26 10.72 -14.45
C ALA A 237 8.23 12.12 -15.09
N TRP A 238 7.07 12.80 -15.06
CA TRP A 238 6.94 14.19 -15.45
C TRP A 238 7.85 15.11 -14.64
N THR A 239 7.77 15.00 -13.30
CA THR A 239 8.59 15.79 -12.36
C THR A 239 10.07 15.62 -12.61
N LEU A 240 10.53 14.38 -12.82
CA LEU A 240 11.93 14.09 -13.12
C LEU A 240 12.41 14.80 -14.41
N CYS A 241 11.56 14.86 -15.43
CA CYS A 241 11.85 15.58 -16.67
C CYS A 241 11.88 17.10 -16.45
N GLU A 242 10.94 17.66 -15.68
CA GLU A 242 10.96 19.09 -15.33
C GLU A 242 12.21 19.50 -14.54
N MET A 243 12.75 18.61 -13.72
CA MET A 243 14.03 18.80 -13.01
C MET A 243 15.24 18.70 -13.95
N GLY A 244 15.07 18.38 -15.24
CA GLY A 244 16.17 18.14 -16.18
C GLY A 244 16.88 16.80 -15.97
N LEU A 245 16.31 15.88 -15.20
CA LEU A 245 16.90 14.61 -14.79
C LEU A 245 16.26 13.38 -15.47
N GLY A 246 15.41 13.56 -16.49
CA GLY A 246 14.71 12.49 -17.19
C GLY A 246 15.62 11.36 -17.66
N ARG A 247 16.88 11.67 -18.01
CA ARG A 247 17.90 10.69 -18.42
C ARG A 247 18.24 9.64 -17.36
N LEU A 248 18.02 9.90 -16.07
CA LEU A 248 18.19 8.91 -15.00
C LEU A 248 17.21 7.74 -15.16
N ALA A 249 16.05 7.99 -15.77
CA ALA A 249 15.02 7.00 -16.08
C ALA A 249 15.03 6.60 -17.58
N GLY A 250 16.05 7.00 -18.34
CA GLY A 250 16.09 6.76 -19.78
C GLY A 250 15.04 7.53 -20.59
N ILE A 251 14.51 8.63 -20.04
CA ILE A 251 13.46 9.44 -20.66
C ILE A 251 14.08 10.66 -21.33
N GLU A 252 13.69 10.93 -22.60
CA GLU A 252 14.04 12.12 -23.36
C GLU A 252 13.04 13.25 -23.14
N SER A 253 11.74 12.94 -23.30
CA SER A 253 10.66 13.89 -23.15
C SER A 253 9.36 13.20 -22.80
N VAL A 254 8.42 13.97 -22.26
CA VAL A 254 7.11 13.51 -21.84
C VAL A 254 6.00 14.47 -22.24
N ARG A 255 4.80 13.94 -22.46
CA ARG A 255 3.61 14.73 -22.78
C ARG A 255 2.39 14.04 -22.16
N TRP A 256 1.50 14.80 -21.53
CA TRP A 256 0.25 14.27 -21.04
C TRP A 256 -0.73 13.96 -22.17
N LEU A 257 -1.26 12.76 -22.19
CA LEU A 257 -2.45 12.36 -22.93
C LEU A 257 -3.66 12.63 -22.05
N ARG A 258 -4.23 13.81 -22.20
CA ARG A 258 -5.35 14.24 -21.38
C ARG A 258 -6.64 13.61 -21.87
N GLN A 259 -7.50 13.26 -20.94
CA GLN A 259 -8.83 12.72 -21.23
C GLN A 259 -9.63 13.62 -22.18
N ASN A 260 -9.61 14.92 -21.94
CA ASN A 260 -10.34 15.89 -22.75
C ASN A 260 -9.77 16.07 -24.17
N ASP A 261 -8.53 15.62 -24.41
CA ASP A 261 -7.85 15.72 -25.72
C ASP A 261 -7.88 14.38 -26.48
N GLY A 262 -8.82 13.50 -26.15
CA GLY A 262 -8.98 12.18 -26.77
C GLY A 262 -8.32 11.02 -26.00
N GLY A 263 -7.43 11.29 -25.07
CA GLY A 263 -6.85 10.32 -24.13
C GLY A 263 -6.43 8.99 -24.76
N TYR A 264 -6.77 7.91 -24.05
CA TYR A 264 -6.67 6.52 -24.55
C TYR A 264 -7.97 5.77 -24.22
N ALA A 265 -8.29 4.76 -25.04
CA ALA A 265 -9.49 3.95 -24.83
C ALA A 265 -9.22 2.63 -24.12
N TYR A 266 -8.03 2.06 -24.32
CA TYR A 266 -7.61 0.84 -23.64
C TYR A 266 -6.09 0.69 -23.62
N GLU A 267 -5.63 -0.09 -22.65
CA GLU A 267 -4.27 -0.60 -22.56
C GLU A 267 -4.23 -2.04 -23.04
N GLN A 268 -3.21 -2.44 -23.79
CA GLN A 268 -3.04 -3.80 -24.30
C GLN A 268 -1.63 -4.31 -24.04
N VAL A 269 -1.53 -5.58 -23.64
CA VAL A 269 -0.27 -6.31 -23.55
C VAL A 269 0.37 -6.43 -24.91
N THR A 270 1.67 -6.09 -25.02
CA THR A 270 2.45 -6.10 -26.27
C THR A 270 3.71 -6.96 -26.21
N ASN A 271 4.13 -7.44 -25.03
CA ASN A 271 5.34 -8.23 -24.82
C ASN A 271 5.26 -9.70 -25.28
N GLY A 272 4.15 -10.11 -25.89
CA GLY A 272 3.93 -11.49 -26.38
C GLY A 272 3.61 -12.53 -25.31
N LYS A 273 3.66 -12.17 -24.02
CA LYS A 273 3.29 -13.05 -22.90
C LYS A 273 1.78 -13.23 -22.79
N THR A 274 1.37 -14.26 -22.07
CA THR A 274 -0.03 -14.53 -21.74
C THR A 274 -0.30 -14.08 -20.31
N TYR A 275 -1.28 -13.19 -20.12
CA TYR A 275 -1.75 -12.79 -18.82
C TYR A 275 -3.26 -13.04 -18.72
N CYS A 276 -3.73 -13.50 -17.56
CA CYS A 276 -5.14 -13.86 -17.36
C CYS A 276 -5.67 -14.81 -18.43
N GLY A 277 -4.88 -15.80 -18.86
CA GLY A 277 -5.24 -16.77 -19.87
C GLY A 277 -5.32 -16.25 -21.32
N ARG A 278 -4.89 -14.99 -21.59
CA ARG A 278 -5.00 -14.36 -22.92
C ARG A 278 -3.68 -13.76 -23.38
N LYS A 279 -3.32 -14.03 -24.64
CA LYS A 279 -2.34 -13.19 -25.37
C LYS A 279 -3.01 -11.86 -25.71
N ASN A 280 -2.22 -10.77 -25.68
CA ASN A 280 -2.73 -9.43 -25.95
C ASN A 280 -3.92 -9.04 -25.05
N ALA A 281 -3.91 -9.46 -23.78
CA ALA A 281 -4.92 -9.09 -22.81
C ALA A 281 -5.09 -7.56 -22.76
N ARG A 282 -6.29 -7.09 -22.48
CA ARG A 282 -6.64 -5.67 -22.48
C ARG A 282 -7.23 -5.25 -21.15
N ALA A 283 -6.82 -4.08 -20.70
CA ALA A 283 -7.54 -3.32 -19.70
C ALA A 283 -8.31 -2.20 -20.43
N SER A 284 -9.63 -2.30 -20.46
CA SER A 284 -10.47 -1.32 -21.12
C SER A 284 -10.84 -0.22 -20.13
N ALA A 285 -10.63 1.03 -20.51
CA ALA A 285 -11.31 2.16 -19.90
C ALA A 285 -12.45 2.56 -20.82
N ILE A 286 -13.67 2.18 -20.48
CA ILE A 286 -14.87 2.69 -21.20
C ILE A 286 -14.95 4.20 -21.04
N VAL A 287 -14.50 4.70 -19.89
CA VAL A 287 -14.25 6.11 -19.63
C VAL A 287 -12.83 6.21 -19.11
N SER A 288 -11.97 6.95 -19.79
CA SER A 288 -10.65 7.28 -19.27
C SER A 288 -10.83 8.04 -17.95
N CYS A 289 -10.30 7.53 -16.88
CA CYS A 289 -10.46 8.11 -15.54
C CYS A 289 -9.16 8.67 -14.99
N SER A 290 -8.10 8.56 -15.76
CA SER A 290 -6.84 9.24 -15.48
C SER A 290 -6.20 9.67 -16.77
N ASP A 291 -5.46 10.75 -16.70
CA ASP A 291 -4.52 11.09 -17.76
C ASP A 291 -3.40 10.03 -17.79
N ALA A 292 -2.80 9.82 -18.94
CA ALA A 292 -1.65 8.97 -19.11
C ALA A 292 -0.49 9.77 -19.68
N LEU A 293 0.73 9.40 -19.31
CA LEU A 293 1.94 10.04 -19.81
C LEU A 293 2.39 9.34 -21.10
N ASP A 294 2.50 10.11 -22.19
CA ASP A 294 3.20 9.70 -23.41
C ASP A 294 4.68 9.98 -23.21
N VAL A 295 5.49 8.92 -23.24
CA VAL A 295 6.92 8.98 -22.96
C VAL A 295 7.71 8.73 -24.22
N THR A 296 8.61 9.65 -24.56
CA THR A 296 9.67 9.44 -25.56
C THR A 296 10.93 9.02 -24.82
N TYR A 297 11.39 7.82 -25.08
CA TYR A 297 12.62 7.31 -24.46
C TYR A 297 13.86 7.81 -25.16
N ALA A 298 14.95 7.95 -24.41
CA ALA A 298 16.23 8.44 -24.88
C ALA A 298 16.84 7.50 -25.92
N GLN A 299 17.56 8.06 -26.89
CA GLN A 299 18.30 7.25 -27.85
C GLN A 299 19.32 6.36 -27.13
N GLY A 300 19.26 5.06 -27.40
CA GLY A 300 20.12 4.04 -26.79
C GLY A 300 19.55 3.41 -25.51
N ALA A 301 18.46 3.93 -24.95
CA ALA A 301 17.76 3.28 -23.83
C ALA A 301 17.16 1.93 -24.29
N GLN A 302 17.33 0.90 -23.48
CA GLN A 302 16.73 -0.42 -23.73
C GLN A 302 15.33 -0.46 -23.12
N VAL A 303 14.30 -0.36 -23.96
CA VAL A 303 12.90 -0.32 -23.53
C VAL A 303 12.27 -1.69 -23.69
N ASN A 304 11.94 -2.32 -22.59
CA ASN A 304 11.13 -3.54 -22.55
C ASN A 304 9.66 -3.15 -22.28
N GLU A 305 8.88 -3.02 -23.35
CA GLU A 305 7.46 -2.65 -23.28
C GLU A 305 6.62 -3.87 -22.89
N TYR A 306 5.86 -3.74 -21.81
CA TYR A 306 4.88 -4.73 -21.37
C TYR A 306 3.50 -4.47 -21.95
N THR A 307 3.12 -3.19 -22.04
CA THR A 307 1.81 -2.76 -22.54
C THR A 307 1.93 -1.51 -23.39
N ALA A 308 0.94 -1.26 -24.24
CA ALA A 308 0.79 0.00 -24.98
C ALA A 308 -0.64 0.54 -24.85
N LEU A 309 -0.78 1.84 -25.02
CA LEU A 309 -2.06 2.56 -25.00
C LEU A 309 -2.60 2.75 -26.42
N TYR A 310 -3.90 2.60 -26.57
CA TYR A 310 -4.61 2.68 -27.85
C TYR A 310 -5.85 3.57 -27.75
N ASP A 311 -6.15 4.26 -28.85
CA ASP A 311 -7.40 5.01 -29.00
C ASP A 311 -8.60 4.10 -29.35
N SER A 312 -9.79 4.68 -29.45
CA SER A 312 -11.01 3.98 -29.83
C SER A 312 -10.99 3.44 -31.27
N PHE A 313 -10.11 3.95 -32.13
CA PHE A 313 -9.89 3.48 -33.50
C PHE A 313 -8.81 2.41 -33.59
N ARG A 314 -8.32 1.88 -32.47
CA ARG A 314 -7.25 0.89 -32.37
C ARG A 314 -5.89 1.39 -32.87
N ARG A 315 -5.66 2.67 -32.91
CA ARG A 315 -4.34 3.23 -33.20
C ARG A 315 -3.57 3.34 -31.91
N ARG A 316 -2.31 2.94 -31.93
CA ARG A 316 -1.40 3.10 -30.80
C ARG A 316 -1.17 4.59 -30.56
N THR A 317 -1.32 5.03 -29.32
CA THR A 317 -1.16 6.43 -28.91
C THR A 317 0.13 6.65 -28.11
N ALA A 318 0.49 5.70 -27.25
CA ALA A 318 1.68 5.79 -26.39
C ALA A 318 2.17 4.42 -25.90
N HIS A 319 3.32 4.44 -25.26
CA HIS A 319 3.73 3.31 -24.40
C HIS A 319 2.78 3.25 -23.19
N GLY A 320 2.47 2.01 -22.76
CA GLY A 320 1.89 1.74 -21.45
C GLY A 320 2.99 1.50 -20.43
N GLN A 321 2.90 0.40 -19.68
CA GLN A 321 3.94 0.02 -18.73
C GLN A 321 5.20 -0.47 -19.48
N ALA A 322 6.35 0.12 -19.17
CA ALA A 322 7.61 -0.25 -19.77
C ALA A 322 8.75 -0.23 -18.74
N VAL A 323 9.65 -1.20 -18.82
CA VAL A 323 10.88 -1.25 -18.03
C VAL A 323 12.04 -0.77 -18.89
N VAL A 324 12.74 0.25 -18.41
CA VAL A 324 13.85 0.90 -19.10
C VAL A 324 15.17 0.45 -18.48
N ASP A 325 16.12 0.05 -19.31
CA ASP A 325 17.47 -0.42 -18.93
C ASP A 325 17.47 -1.51 -17.83
N GLY A 326 16.37 -2.28 -17.75
CA GLY A 326 16.16 -3.32 -16.74
C GLY A 326 15.98 -2.81 -15.30
N ARG A 327 15.86 -1.49 -15.08
CA ARG A 327 15.90 -0.88 -13.74
C ARG A 327 14.78 0.10 -13.44
N VAL A 328 14.13 0.67 -14.42
CA VAL A 328 13.09 1.67 -14.17
C VAL A 328 11.78 1.24 -14.81
N LEU A 329 10.76 0.96 -13.99
CA LEU A 329 9.40 0.80 -14.47
C LEU A 329 8.73 2.18 -14.56
N VAL A 330 8.34 2.58 -15.75
CA VAL A 330 7.43 3.68 -15.95
C VAL A 330 5.99 3.15 -15.97
N TYR A 331 5.22 3.51 -14.96
CA TYR A 331 3.78 3.26 -14.82
C TYR A 331 3.06 4.56 -15.24
N PRO A 332 2.57 4.71 -16.46
CA PRO A 332 2.34 6.03 -17.07
C PRO A 332 1.10 6.76 -16.56
N PHE A 333 0.39 6.22 -15.58
CA PHE A 333 -0.84 6.78 -15.06
C PHE A 333 -0.56 7.77 -13.92
N GLY A 334 -1.38 8.81 -13.84
CA GLY A 334 -1.22 9.87 -12.84
C GLY A 334 -2.15 11.05 -13.14
N ASN A 335 -1.76 12.24 -12.68
CA ASN A 335 -2.50 13.48 -12.82
C ASN A 335 -3.90 13.42 -12.20
N PHE A 336 -3.99 12.85 -11.00
CA PHE A 336 -5.23 12.80 -10.23
C PHE A 336 -5.46 14.13 -9.54
N GLU A 337 -6.68 14.64 -9.61
CA GLU A 337 -7.07 15.88 -8.93
C GLU A 337 -7.15 15.72 -7.41
N SER A 338 -7.30 14.47 -6.94
CA SER A 338 -7.39 14.15 -5.51
C SER A 338 -6.25 13.23 -5.09
N SER A 339 -5.54 13.60 -4.04
CA SER A 339 -4.50 12.78 -3.40
C SER A 339 -5.05 11.53 -2.69
N VAL A 340 -6.36 11.42 -2.53
CA VAL A 340 -7.02 10.43 -1.65
C VAL A 340 -7.69 9.29 -2.41
N SER A 341 -7.80 9.34 -3.73
CA SER A 341 -8.45 8.26 -4.49
C SER A 341 -7.66 7.82 -5.69
N ILE A 342 -7.33 6.52 -5.76
CA ILE A 342 -6.95 5.88 -7.02
C ILE A 342 -8.25 5.49 -7.73
N PRO A 343 -8.44 5.90 -8.99
CA PRO A 343 -9.59 5.44 -9.74
C PRO A 343 -9.61 3.90 -9.76
N PRO A 344 -10.73 3.25 -9.38
CA PRO A 344 -10.86 1.79 -9.40
C PRO A 344 -10.50 1.15 -10.74
N MET A 345 -10.54 1.91 -11.82
CA MET A 345 -10.21 1.47 -13.17
C MET A 345 -8.71 1.24 -13.42
N LEU A 346 -7.83 1.71 -12.53
CA LEU A 346 -6.42 1.30 -12.54
C LEU A 346 -6.23 -0.12 -11.97
N LEU A 347 -7.19 -0.59 -11.17
CA LEU A 347 -7.14 -1.90 -10.53
C LEU A 347 -7.85 -2.93 -11.41
N ASN A 348 -7.10 -3.84 -12.00
CA ASN A 348 -7.65 -4.99 -12.73
C ASN A 348 -6.63 -6.13 -12.81
N SER A 349 -7.12 -7.34 -13.06
CA SER A 349 -6.31 -8.56 -13.05
C SER A 349 -5.18 -8.56 -14.09
N MET A 350 -5.35 -7.90 -15.26
CA MET A 350 -4.29 -7.83 -16.27
C MET A 350 -3.12 -6.99 -15.75
N ARG A 351 -3.40 -5.80 -15.17
CA ARG A 351 -2.37 -4.93 -14.61
C ARG A 351 -1.70 -5.56 -13.39
N GLN A 352 -2.46 -6.25 -12.54
CA GLN A 352 -1.91 -7.04 -11.43
C GLN A 352 -0.89 -8.06 -11.96
N ALA A 353 -1.28 -8.88 -12.94
CA ALA A 353 -0.41 -9.90 -13.51
C ALA A 353 0.84 -9.33 -14.19
N VAL A 354 0.73 -8.20 -14.90
CA VAL A 354 1.87 -7.49 -15.50
C VAL A 354 2.81 -6.97 -14.42
N LEU A 355 2.27 -6.30 -13.39
CA LEU A 355 3.07 -5.77 -12.28
C LEU A 355 3.80 -6.89 -11.53
N HIS A 356 3.12 -8.01 -11.25
CA HIS A 356 3.74 -9.18 -10.62
C HIS A 356 4.87 -9.76 -11.47
N ASP A 357 4.70 -9.83 -12.80
CA ASP A 357 5.76 -10.30 -13.70
C ASP A 357 6.98 -9.35 -13.71
N VAL A 358 6.74 -8.04 -13.71
CA VAL A 358 7.80 -7.02 -13.59
C VAL A 358 8.55 -7.18 -12.28
N LEU A 359 7.83 -7.24 -11.15
CA LEU A 359 8.45 -7.32 -9.82
C LEU A 359 9.24 -8.61 -9.62
N ARG A 360 8.73 -9.76 -10.10
CA ARG A 360 9.48 -11.02 -10.09
C ARG A 360 10.72 -10.94 -10.95
N THR A 361 10.64 -10.35 -12.14
CA THR A 361 11.78 -10.16 -13.03
C THR A 361 12.82 -9.22 -12.40
N ALA A 362 12.39 -8.23 -11.63
CA ALA A 362 13.26 -7.34 -10.86
C ALA A 362 13.87 -8.01 -9.61
N GLY A 363 13.48 -9.26 -9.30
CA GLY A 363 14.01 -10.01 -8.16
C GLY A 363 13.41 -9.63 -6.81
N ALA A 364 12.12 -9.25 -6.77
CA ALA A 364 11.43 -8.87 -5.53
C ALA A 364 11.70 -9.87 -4.40
N PRO A 365 12.23 -9.43 -3.23
CA PRO A 365 12.58 -10.33 -2.13
C PRO A 365 11.38 -10.68 -1.23
N PHE A 366 10.17 -10.35 -1.63
CA PHE A 366 8.92 -10.54 -0.90
C PHE A 366 7.90 -11.31 -1.73
N PRO A 367 6.94 -12.01 -1.08
CA PRO A 367 5.87 -12.70 -1.79
C PRO A 367 4.85 -11.72 -2.38
N LEU A 368 4.23 -12.15 -3.49
CA LEU A 368 3.13 -11.47 -4.14
C LEU A 368 1.86 -12.30 -3.99
N VAL A 369 0.76 -11.71 -3.55
CA VAL A 369 -0.54 -12.39 -3.45
C VAL A 369 -1.20 -12.45 -4.82
N CYS A 370 -1.40 -13.66 -5.33
CA CYS A 370 -1.93 -13.88 -6.67
C CYS A 370 -3.44 -14.12 -6.66
N GLY A 371 -4.13 -13.61 -7.69
CA GLY A 371 -5.50 -13.99 -8.02
C GLY A 371 -6.62 -13.40 -7.16
N ALA A 372 -6.34 -12.97 -5.94
CA ALA A 372 -7.34 -12.41 -5.03
C ALA A 372 -7.25 -10.87 -5.02
N PRO A 373 -8.21 -10.13 -5.61
CA PRO A 373 -8.23 -8.68 -5.54
C PRO A 373 -8.49 -8.21 -4.11
N TYR A 374 -7.79 -7.15 -3.70
CA TYR A 374 -7.91 -6.55 -2.36
C TYR A 374 -7.58 -7.49 -1.18
N LEU A 375 -6.93 -8.62 -1.42
CA LEU A 375 -6.29 -9.38 -0.34
C LEU A 375 -4.92 -8.75 -0.08
N GLU A 376 -4.89 -7.82 0.86
CA GLU A 376 -3.76 -6.92 1.08
C GLU A 376 -2.70 -7.51 2.00
N PRO A 377 -1.44 -7.68 1.52
CA PRO A 377 -0.35 -8.22 2.32
C PRO A 377 0.42 -7.15 3.08
N TYR A 378 0.73 -7.45 4.33
CA TYR A 378 1.72 -6.75 5.16
C TYR A 378 2.78 -7.79 5.56
N CYS A 379 3.98 -7.68 5.01
CA CYS A 379 5.06 -8.65 5.20
C CYS A 379 6.10 -8.15 6.20
N PHE A 380 6.61 -9.06 7.03
CA PHE A 380 7.59 -8.78 8.07
C PHE A 380 8.66 -9.88 8.10
N VAL A 381 9.90 -9.50 8.43
CA VAL A 381 10.99 -10.47 8.65
C VAL A 381 11.13 -10.73 10.13
N GLN A 382 11.07 -11.99 10.55
CA GLN A 382 11.27 -12.37 11.94
C GLN A 382 12.18 -13.59 12.01
N ASP A 383 13.28 -13.52 12.78
CA ASP A 383 14.21 -14.64 13.05
C ASP A 383 14.60 -15.49 11.82
N GLY A 384 14.76 -14.81 10.65
CA GLY A 384 15.05 -15.47 9.37
C GLY A 384 13.83 -16.11 8.69
N GLY A 385 12.64 -16.04 9.29
CA GLY A 385 11.36 -16.43 8.69
C GLY A 385 10.62 -15.23 8.09
N LEU A 386 9.46 -15.50 7.52
CA LEU A 386 8.59 -14.52 6.90
C LEU A 386 7.20 -14.59 7.51
N ASP A 387 6.75 -13.49 8.06
CA ASP A 387 5.38 -13.29 8.52
C ASP A 387 4.60 -12.48 7.47
N VAL A 388 3.47 -13.02 7.01
CA VAL A 388 2.57 -12.35 6.05
C VAL A 388 1.20 -12.17 6.69
N TYR A 389 0.89 -10.94 7.06
CA TYR A 389 -0.43 -10.57 7.55
C TYR A 389 -1.30 -10.15 6.36
N LEU A 390 -2.40 -10.86 6.16
CA LEU A 390 -3.32 -10.66 5.06
C LEU A 390 -4.63 -10.11 5.58
N VAL A 391 -5.13 -9.04 4.96
CA VAL A 391 -6.42 -8.42 5.27
C VAL A 391 -7.29 -8.45 4.02
N ASN A 392 -8.46 -9.07 4.10
CA ASN A 392 -9.38 -9.13 2.97
C ASN A 392 -10.29 -7.89 2.91
N GLY A 393 -9.95 -6.95 2.03
CA GLY A 393 -10.75 -5.76 1.72
C GLY A 393 -11.80 -5.99 0.62
N SER A 394 -11.98 -7.21 0.13
CA SER A 394 -13.05 -7.57 -0.79
C SER A 394 -14.36 -7.86 -0.05
N THR A 395 -15.47 -7.72 -0.74
CA THR A 395 -16.77 -8.25 -0.28
C THR A 395 -16.93 -9.75 -0.59
N ASP A 396 -16.02 -10.32 -1.38
CA ASP A 396 -15.94 -11.75 -1.65
C ASP A 396 -14.94 -12.41 -0.69
N ASP A 397 -15.16 -13.69 -0.40
CA ASP A 397 -14.21 -14.51 0.32
C ASP A 397 -13.04 -14.90 -0.61
N ALA A 398 -11.84 -15.02 -0.08
CA ALA A 398 -10.71 -15.61 -0.77
C ALA A 398 -10.62 -17.09 -0.35
N ASP A 399 -10.94 -18.00 -1.28
CA ASP A 399 -11.06 -19.44 -0.98
C ASP A 399 -9.70 -20.12 -0.70
N ALA A 400 -8.60 -19.55 -1.19
CA ALA A 400 -7.24 -19.98 -0.92
C ALA A 400 -6.26 -18.82 -1.14
N VAL A 401 -5.17 -18.82 -0.36
CA VAL A 401 -4.09 -17.85 -0.53
C VAL A 401 -3.03 -18.43 -1.45
N GLU A 402 -2.78 -17.76 -2.58
CA GLU A 402 -1.65 -18.07 -3.47
C GLU A 402 -0.57 -17.00 -3.34
N LEU A 403 0.66 -17.43 -3.03
CA LEU A 403 1.82 -16.56 -2.89
C LEU A 403 2.85 -16.91 -3.96
N ALA A 404 3.27 -15.95 -4.78
CA ALA A 404 4.36 -16.11 -5.74
C ALA A 404 5.65 -15.51 -5.17
N PHE A 405 6.77 -16.21 -5.36
CA PHE A 405 8.11 -15.80 -4.96
C PHE A 405 9.00 -15.58 -6.20
N SER A 406 9.96 -14.66 -6.12
CA SER A 406 10.86 -14.37 -7.24
C SER A 406 12.03 -15.35 -7.31
N ALA A 407 12.55 -15.78 -6.17
CA ALA A 407 13.66 -16.73 -6.05
C ALA A 407 13.57 -17.48 -4.71
N GLY A 408 14.19 -18.66 -4.68
CA GLY A 408 14.26 -19.50 -3.49
C GLY A 408 13.27 -20.65 -3.50
N THR A 409 13.41 -21.55 -2.53
CA THR A 409 12.42 -22.60 -2.26
C THR A 409 11.19 -21.99 -1.61
N ALA A 410 10.05 -22.27 -2.20
CA ALA A 410 8.78 -21.94 -1.58
C ALA A 410 8.64 -22.71 -0.24
N PRO A 411 8.07 -22.11 0.81
CA PRO A 411 7.90 -22.77 2.09
C PRO A 411 6.98 -24.01 1.97
N GLU A 412 7.34 -25.10 2.62
CA GLU A 412 6.55 -26.35 2.63
C GLU A 412 5.38 -26.29 3.61
N SER A 413 5.45 -25.40 4.59
CA SER A 413 4.43 -25.25 5.63
C SER A 413 4.32 -23.82 6.12
N ALA A 414 3.18 -23.51 6.73
CA ALA A 414 2.93 -22.25 7.40
C ALA A 414 2.16 -22.49 8.71
N GLU A 415 2.42 -21.68 9.71
CA GLU A 415 1.50 -21.52 10.84
C GLU A 415 0.47 -20.45 10.48
N VAL A 416 -0.80 -20.76 10.67
CA VAL A 416 -1.93 -19.90 10.27
C VAL A 416 -2.69 -19.43 11.50
N TRP A 417 -2.74 -18.13 11.71
CA TRP A 417 -3.53 -17.47 12.75
C TRP A 417 -4.75 -16.83 12.09
N ARG A 418 -5.95 -17.32 12.44
CA ARG A 418 -7.21 -16.87 11.85
C ARG A 418 -7.96 -15.94 12.79
N SER A 419 -8.42 -14.80 12.27
CA SER A 419 -9.19 -13.82 13.05
C SER A 419 -10.60 -14.31 13.38
N TYR A 420 -11.16 -15.20 12.58
CA TYR A 420 -12.56 -15.64 12.60
C TYR A 420 -12.81 -16.96 13.35
N VAL A 421 -11.80 -17.48 14.04
CA VAL A 421 -11.95 -18.64 14.93
C VAL A 421 -11.95 -18.21 16.40
N GLU A 422 -12.65 -18.95 17.24
CA GLU A 422 -12.77 -18.60 18.67
C GLU A 422 -11.45 -18.74 19.45
N GLN A 423 -10.61 -19.69 19.04
CA GLN A 423 -9.30 -19.90 19.67
C GLN A 423 -8.22 -19.18 18.86
N ALA A 424 -7.62 -18.15 19.46
CA ALA A 424 -6.49 -17.44 18.88
C ALA A 424 -5.18 -18.25 19.03
N ALA A 425 -5.13 -19.42 18.42
CA ALA A 425 -3.96 -20.29 18.40
C ALA A 425 -3.59 -20.60 16.94
N PRO A 426 -2.28 -20.72 16.62
CA PRO A 426 -1.85 -21.08 15.29
C PRO A 426 -2.25 -22.51 14.95
N GLN A 427 -2.49 -22.76 13.68
CA GLN A 427 -2.74 -24.07 13.11
C GLN A 427 -1.74 -24.30 11.99
N ALA A 428 -1.10 -25.46 11.97
CA ALA A 428 -0.20 -25.82 10.88
C ALA A 428 -1.00 -26.04 9.58
N ALA A 429 -0.46 -25.54 8.49
CA ALA A 429 -0.96 -25.78 7.13
C ALA A 429 0.22 -26.24 6.26
N VAL A 430 -0.02 -27.30 5.46
CA VAL A 430 0.92 -27.76 4.44
C VAL A 430 0.73 -26.91 3.21
N CYS A 431 1.81 -26.36 2.68
CA CYS A 431 1.78 -25.56 1.47
C CYS A 431 1.87 -26.43 0.21
N GLU A 432 1.02 -26.17 -0.76
CA GLU A 432 1.03 -26.85 -2.06
C GLU A 432 1.86 -26.02 -3.07
N ALA A 433 2.83 -26.64 -3.73
CA ALA A 433 3.63 -25.96 -4.75
C ALA A 433 2.76 -25.60 -5.96
N VAL A 434 2.78 -24.34 -6.39
CA VAL A 434 2.06 -23.83 -7.56
C VAL A 434 3.01 -22.96 -8.39
N GLY A 435 3.51 -23.48 -9.52
CA GLY A 435 4.47 -22.76 -10.34
C GLY A 435 5.74 -22.38 -9.58
N THR A 436 6.01 -21.09 -9.42
CA THR A 436 7.13 -20.55 -8.62
C THR A 436 6.71 -20.14 -7.22
N GLY A 437 5.49 -20.44 -6.81
CA GLY A 437 4.93 -20.05 -5.53
C GLY A 437 4.30 -21.21 -4.79
N VAL A 438 3.50 -20.88 -3.79
CA VAL A 438 2.74 -21.82 -2.98
C VAL A 438 1.29 -21.42 -2.87
N ARG A 439 0.43 -22.41 -2.77
CA ARG A 439 -0.94 -22.26 -2.28
C ARG A 439 -0.96 -22.69 -0.82
N VAL A 440 -1.40 -21.79 0.05
CA VAL A 440 -1.71 -22.11 1.44
C VAL A 440 -3.20 -22.39 1.50
N PRO A 441 -3.61 -23.60 1.95
CA PRO A 441 -5.04 -24.00 1.98
C PRO A 441 -5.75 -23.34 3.17
N VAL A 442 -5.88 -22.03 3.08
CA VAL A 442 -6.58 -21.18 4.04
C VAL A 442 -7.48 -20.22 3.28
N ASP A 443 -8.73 -20.20 3.67
CA ASP A 443 -9.70 -19.19 3.25
C ASP A 443 -9.53 -17.92 4.09
N VAL A 444 -9.71 -16.77 3.47
CA VAL A 444 -9.78 -15.48 4.16
C VAL A 444 -11.13 -14.86 3.84
N PRO A 445 -12.12 -15.03 4.73
CA PRO A 445 -13.45 -14.48 4.50
C PRO A 445 -13.42 -12.95 4.35
N SER A 446 -14.44 -12.41 3.67
CA SER A 446 -14.61 -10.97 3.52
C SER A 446 -14.51 -10.24 4.85
N MET A 447 -13.74 -9.14 4.90
CA MET A 447 -13.49 -8.32 6.10
C MET A 447 -12.85 -9.08 7.27
N GLU A 448 -12.12 -10.17 6.99
CA GLU A 448 -11.33 -10.92 7.95
C GLU A 448 -9.84 -10.83 7.66
N ALA A 449 -9.03 -11.32 8.59
CA ALA A 449 -7.59 -11.33 8.46
C ALA A 449 -6.97 -12.66 8.89
N VAL A 450 -5.82 -12.96 8.31
CA VAL A 450 -4.98 -14.10 8.71
C VAL A 450 -3.53 -13.66 8.80
N LEU A 451 -2.79 -14.24 9.76
CA LEU A 451 -1.34 -14.19 9.76
C LEU A 451 -0.81 -15.55 9.32
N LEU A 452 0.05 -15.56 8.33
CA LEU A 452 0.84 -16.69 7.87
C LEU A 452 2.26 -16.52 8.37
N ARG A 453 2.73 -17.41 9.23
CA ARG A 453 4.13 -17.46 9.64
C ARG A 453 4.81 -18.60 8.92
N MET A 454 5.79 -18.29 8.12
CA MET A 454 6.53 -19.22 7.28
C MET A 454 7.98 -19.29 7.74
N PRO A 455 8.54 -20.51 7.97
CA PRO A 455 9.94 -20.67 8.37
C PRO A 455 10.87 -20.16 7.26
N ALA A 456 12.12 -19.85 7.65
CA ALA A 456 13.16 -19.56 6.68
C ALA A 456 13.36 -20.77 5.73
N PRO A 457 13.66 -20.53 4.45
CA PRO A 457 14.00 -21.60 3.53
C PRO A 457 15.17 -22.44 4.10
N GLY A 458 14.96 -23.74 4.34
CA GLY A 458 15.97 -24.66 4.86
C GLY A 458 16.05 -24.80 6.39
N ALA A 459 15.22 -24.13 7.16
CA ALA A 459 15.01 -24.46 8.57
C ALA A 459 14.11 -25.69 8.67
N GLU A 460 14.69 -26.89 8.67
CA GLU A 460 13.96 -28.11 9.02
C GLU A 460 13.44 -27.96 10.46
N GLY A 461 12.13 -28.15 10.65
CA GLY A 461 11.50 -28.03 11.94
C GLY A 461 12.13 -28.98 12.97
N GLU A 462 12.75 -28.43 13.99
CA GLU A 462 12.87 -29.11 15.26
C GLU A 462 11.45 -29.34 15.79
N THR A 463 10.97 -30.54 15.62
CA THR A 463 9.72 -30.99 16.25
C THR A 463 9.91 -30.84 17.77
N PRO A 464 9.09 -30.05 18.47
CA PRO A 464 9.17 -30.02 19.93
C PRO A 464 8.80 -31.40 20.48
N ALA A 465 9.73 -31.93 21.25
CA ALA A 465 9.60 -33.23 21.96
C ALA A 465 8.53 -33.18 23.07
#